data_47b9391fdecca7557301691fc90be574
#
_entry.id   47b9391fdecca7557301691fc90be574
#
_cell.length_a   1.000
_cell.length_b   1.000
_cell.length_c   1.000
_cell.angle_alpha   90.00
_cell.angle_beta   90.00
_cell.angle_gamma   90.00
#
_symmetry.space_group_name_H-M   'P 1'
#
loop_
_entity.id
_entity.type
_entity.pdbx_description
1 polymer ?
#
loop_
_entity_poly.entity_id
_entity_poly.type
_entity_poly.pdbx_seq_one_letter_code
_entity_poly.pdbx_strand_id
1 'polypeptide(L)'
;RYHFTDKEKLFLDIFSRSEREECISMGGIIMDDAAYPREGVEKILQNMSREPRNEAERMKKNICSVLFQENMYVSPKNIQLVAETNQALSHIMTLYLEEGDYVIAEEPVVPDNASIFRNKGINLVTVPMEPDGMDLAKLETAIRKYAPKFIYTMPNYHNPTGIVMSLEKRKKLLELAGRYCIPIIEEDSQRDFRYEGNRLPSLYAQDRYRSVIYIDSFTLTFPYGIKTGYIVGPTDLIETLERLIVVDETFVSSLGQYILNEYI
;
A
#
# COMPACT_ATOMS: atom_id res chain seq x y z
N ARG A 1 -8.51 26.03 1.11
CA ARG A 1 -7.61 25.97 2.29
C ARG A 1 -7.76 24.59 2.93
N TYR A 2 -6.64 23.91 3.15
CA TYR A 2 -6.63 22.65 3.88
C TYR A 2 -7.03 22.91 5.34
N HIS A 3 -8.01 22.19 5.85
CA HIS A 3 -8.45 22.29 7.23
C HIS A 3 -8.28 20.92 7.91
N PHE A 4 -7.37 20.83 8.86
CA PHE A 4 -7.25 19.66 9.71
C PHE A 4 -8.52 19.47 10.54
N THR A 5 -9.06 18.27 10.53
CA THR A 5 -10.12 17.87 11.47
C THR A 5 -9.55 17.78 12.89
N ASP A 6 -10.43 17.78 13.90
CA ASP A 6 -9.96 17.66 15.28
C ASP A 6 -9.31 16.28 15.55
N LYS A 7 -9.71 15.23 14.85
CA LYS A 7 -9.06 13.91 14.90
C LYS A 7 -7.63 13.95 14.34
N GLU A 8 -7.41 14.65 13.24
CA GLU A 8 -6.06 14.81 12.66
C GLU A 8 -5.17 15.67 13.53
N LYS A 9 -5.70 16.76 14.11
CA LYS A 9 -4.94 17.58 15.08
C LYS A 9 -4.55 16.75 16.29
N LEU A 10 -5.48 15.94 16.83
CA LEU A 10 -5.18 15.03 17.94
C LEU A 10 -4.10 14.01 17.57
N PHE A 11 -4.19 13.41 16.37
CA PHE A 11 -3.19 12.47 15.88
C PHE A 11 -1.81 13.12 15.78
N LEU A 12 -1.70 14.31 15.18
CA LEU A 12 -0.45 15.06 15.08
C LEU A 12 0.11 15.45 16.45
N ASP A 13 -0.75 15.81 17.42
CA ASP A 13 -0.33 16.12 18.79
C ASP A 13 0.20 14.87 19.51
N ILE A 14 -0.47 13.73 19.39
CA ILE A 14 -0.01 12.45 19.93
C ILE A 14 1.34 12.07 19.30
N PHE A 15 1.46 12.17 17.98
CA PHE A 15 2.70 11.84 17.27
C PHE A 15 3.85 12.73 17.73
N SER A 16 3.66 14.07 17.82
CA SER A 16 4.69 14.98 18.28
C SER A 16 5.11 14.77 19.76
N ARG A 17 4.19 14.25 20.59
CA ARG A 17 4.50 13.90 21.99
C ARG A 17 5.27 12.57 22.08
N SER A 18 5.05 11.64 21.15
CA SER A 18 5.75 10.35 21.12
C SER A 18 7.22 10.46 20.73
N GLU A 19 7.63 11.58 20.10
CA GLU A 19 9.04 11.88 19.77
C GLU A 19 9.87 12.39 20.94
N ARG A 20 9.27 12.62 22.12
CA ARG A 20 10.01 13.10 23.30
C ARG A 20 10.79 11.96 23.93
N GLU A 21 12.04 12.25 24.35
CA GLU A 21 12.96 11.29 24.98
C GLU A 21 12.38 10.58 26.22
N GLU A 22 11.38 11.17 26.87
CA GLU A 22 10.72 10.62 28.06
C GLU A 22 9.59 9.63 27.74
N CYS A 23 9.26 9.44 26.45
CA CYS A 23 8.15 8.60 26.00
C CYS A 23 8.64 7.32 25.34
N ILE A 24 8.09 6.18 25.76
CA ILE A 24 8.17 4.95 24.98
C ILE A 24 7.08 5.03 23.91
N SER A 25 7.46 5.32 22.67
CA SER A 25 6.52 5.40 21.56
C SER A 25 6.07 4.00 21.14
N MET A 26 4.77 3.75 21.22
CA MET A 26 4.13 2.53 20.70
C MET A 26 3.18 2.82 19.54
N GLY A 27 3.17 4.06 19.02
CA GLY A 27 2.23 4.55 18.04
C GLY A 27 2.76 4.64 16.61
N GLY A 28 4.03 4.33 16.37
CA GLY A 28 4.66 4.38 15.04
C GLY A 28 5.01 3.00 14.51
N ILE A 29 4.87 2.79 13.21
CA ILE A 29 5.41 1.61 12.51
C ILE A 29 6.80 1.97 11.99
N ILE A 30 7.74 2.19 12.90
CA ILE A 30 9.14 2.44 12.59
C ILE A 30 9.93 1.36 13.30
N MET A 31 10.71 0.60 12.54
CA MET A 31 11.59 -0.40 13.12
C MET A 31 12.72 0.27 13.91
N ASP A 32 13.21 -0.41 14.94
CA ASP A 32 14.42 0.01 15.65
C ASP A 32 15.58 0.15 14.66
N ASP A 33 16.38 1.18 14.86
CA ASP A 33 17.57 1.48 14.04
C ASP A 33 18.52 0.29 13.89
N ALA A 34 18.60 -0.57 14.91
CA ALA A 34 19.43 -1.78 14.89
C ALA A 34 18.86 -2.89 13.95
N ALA A 35 17.58 -2.83 13.60
CA ALA A 35 16.95 -3.78 12.70
C ALA A 35 17.15 -3.46 11.21
N TYR A 36 17.60 -2.23 10.89
CA TYR A 36 17.89 -1.87 9.50
C TYR A 36 19.24 -2.41 9.02
N PRO A 37 19.35 -2.82 7.73
CA PRO A 37 20.57 -3.41 7.16
C PRO A 37 21.65 -2.34 6.83
N ARG A 38 22.07 -1.55 7.85
CA ARG A 38 22.99 -0.41 7.69
C ARG A 38 24.30 -0.79 7.02
N GLU A 39 24.98 -1.83 7.53
CA GLU A 39 26.27 -2.28 6.98
C GLU A 39 26.15 -2.68 5.51
N GLY A 40 25.05 -3.33 5.12
CA GLY A 40 24.76 -3.68 3.74
C GLY A 40 24.64 -2.45 2.85
N VAL A 41 23.87 -1.45 3.30
CA VAL A 41 23.68 -0.18 2.58
C VAL A 41 24.98 0.60 2.47
N GLU A 42 25.77 0.72 3.55
CA GLU A 42 27.07 1.38 3.54
C GLU A 42 28.02 0.74 2.53
N LYS A 43 28.09 -0.59 2.52
CA LYS A 43 28.93 -1.35 1.58
C LYS A 43 28.51 -1.13 0.12
N ILE A 44 27.21 -1.07 -0.15
CA ILE A 44 26.67 -0.76 -1.47
C ILE A 44 27.11 0.64 -1.91
N LEU A 45 26.97 1.64 -1.04
CA LEU A 45 27.37 3.02 -1.32
C LEU A 45 28.88 3.16 -1.55
N GLN A 46 29.71 2.50 -0.74
CA GLN A 46 31.17 2.49 -0.91
C GLN A 46 31.62 1.87 -2.24
N ASN A 47 30.89 0.88 -2.73
CA ASN A 47 31.20 0.18 -3.98
C ASN A 47 30.51 0.80 -5.21
N MET A 48 29.80 1.90 -5.06
CA MET A 48 29.10 2.57 -6.15
C MET A 48 30.11 3.12 -7.16
N SER A 49 30.29 2.43 -8.29
CA SER A 49 31.25 2.77 -9.33
C SER A 49 30.69 3.63 -10.46
N ARG A 50 29.40 3.87 -10.48
CA ARG A 50 28.70 4.61 -11.53
C ARG A 50 27.55 5.41 -10.98
N GLU A 51 27.14 6.45 -11.70
CA GLU A 51 25.92 7.17 -11.43
C GLU A 51 24.69 6.25 -11.65
N PRO A 52 23.73 6.19 -10.70
CA PRO A 52 22.50 5.41 -10.85
C PRO A 52 21.69 5.93 -12.05
N ARG A 53 21.58 5.11 -13.10
CA ARG A 53 20.76 5.42 -14.28
C ARG A 53 20.00 4.18 -14.71
N ASN A 54 18.75 4.39 -15.16
CA ASN A 54 17.88 3.30 -15.63
C ASN A 54 17.60 2.21 -14.60
N GLU A 55 17.64 2.56 -13.32
CA GLU A 55 17.43 1.59 -12.23
C GLU A 55 15.97 1.10 -12.16
N ALA A 56 15.02 1.86 -12.72
CA ALA A 56 13.59 1.53 -12.67
C ALA A 56 13.27 0.18 -13.34
N GLU A 57 13.83 -0.08 -14.54
CA GLU A 57 13.60 -1.35 -15.22
C GLU A 57 14.20 -2.55 -14.47
N ARG A 58 15.37 -2.35 -13.85
CA ARG A 58 15.99 -3.36 -13.00
C ARG A 58 15.14 -3.61 -11.76
N MET A 59 14.64 -2.54 -11.13
CA MET A 59 13.79 -2.63 -9.96
C MET A 59 12.48 -3.37 -10.26
N LYS A 60 11.82 -3.06 -11.39
CA LYS A 60 10.62 -3.78 -11.82
C LYS A 60 10.88 -5.28 -11.99
N LYS A 61 12.05 -5.69 -12.55
CA LYS A 61 12.42 -7.11 -12.68
C LYS A 61 12.68 -7.78 -11.33
N ASN A 62 13.39 -7.09 -10.42
CA ASN A 62 13.61 -7.60 -9.06
C ASN A 62 12.28 -7.79 -8.31
N ILE A 63 11.37 -6.82 -8.41
CA ILE A 63 10.01 -6.94 -7.85
C ILE A 63 9.28 -8.14 -8.46
N CYS A 64 9.36 -8.36 -9.78
CA CYS A 64 8.77 -9.56 -10.38
C CYS A 64 9.31 -10.85 -9.76
N SER A 65 10.60 -10.91 -9.46
CA SER A 65 11.24 -12.08 -8.82
C SER A 65 10.75 -12.29 -7.39
N VAL A 66 10.60 -11.20 -6.62
CA VAL A 66 10.04 -11.24 -5.26
C VAL A 66 8.58 -11.72 -5.30
N LEU A 67 7.76 -11.14 -6.18
CA LEU A 67 6.34 -11.46 -6.31
C LEU A 67 6.10 -12.90 -6.82
N PHE A 68 7.02 -13.42 -7.65
CA PHE A 68 6.97 -14.81 -8.11
C PHE A 68 7.02 -15.80 -6.93
N GLN A 69 7.80 -15.52 -5.89
CA GLN A 69 7.86 -16.34 -4.66
C GLN A 69 6.52 -16.33 -3.89
N GLU A 70 5.69 -15.32 -4.13
CA GLU A 70 4.36 -15.15 -3.54
C GLU A 70 3.23 -15.67 -4.47
N ASN A 71 3.57 -16.42 -5.50
CA ASN A 71 2.64 -16.91 -6.54
C ASN A 71 1.93 -15.80 -7.32
N MET A 72 2.55 -14.62 -7.42
CA MET A 72 2.09 -13.52 -8.24
C MET A 72 2.89 -13.47 -9.54
N TYR A 73 2.27 -13.91 -10.63
CA TYR A 73 2.92 -14.05 -11.94
C TYR A 73 2.71 -12.78 -12.76
N VAL A 74 3.65 -11.85 -12.64
CA VAL A 74 3.60 -10.54 -13.28
C VAL A 74 4.83 -10.28 -14.13
N SER A 75 4.75 -9.32 -15.03
CA SER A 75 5.86 -8.82 -15.84
C SER A 75 6.19 -7.36 -15.47
N PRO A 76 7.33 -6.81 -15.86
CA PRO A 76 7.65 -5.41 -15.62
C PRO A 76 6.60 -4.43 -16.14
N LYS A 77 5.84 -4.79 -17.17
CA LYS A 77 4.73 -3.98 -17.73
C LYS A 77 3.50 -3.90 -16.81
N ASN A 78 3.44 -4.75 -15.80
CA ASN A 78 2.38 -4.75 -14.80
C ASN A 78 2.76 -3.95 -13.55
N ILE A 79 3.94 -3.32 -13.52
CA ILE A 79 4.48 -2.66 -12.33
C ILE A 79 4.73 -1.18 -12.60
N GLN A 80 4.19 -0.32 -11.72
CA GLN A 80 4.52 1.08 -11.62
C GLN A 80 5.23 1.38 -10.31
N LEU A 81 6.41 2.00 -10.37
CA LEU A 81 7.14 2.44 -9.17
C LEU A 81 6.54 3.74 -8.62
N VAL A 82 6.45 3.82 -7.32
CA VAL A 82 6.00 4.97 -6.54
C VAL A 82 6.89 5.15 -5.32
N ALA A 83 6.84 6.30 -4.65
CA ALA A 83 7.64 6.49 -3.44
C ALA A 83 7.05 5.73 -2.24
N GLU A 84 5.72 5.64 -2.15
CA GLU A 84 4.98 5.08 -1.02
C GLU A 84 3.59 4.61 -1.40
N THR A 85 2.94 3.78 -0.55
CA THR A 85 1.56 3.31 -0.76
C THR A 85 0.57 4.47 -0.78
N ASN A 86 0.78 5.51 0.01
CA ASN A 86 -0.04 6.73 -0.01
C ASN A 86 0.03 7.46 -1.36
N GLN A 87 1.19 7.51 -2.00
CA GLN A 87 1.32 8.05 -3.35
C GLN A 87 0.61 7.16 -4.38
N ALA A 88 0.76 5.83 -4.26
CA ALA A 88 0.03 4.87 -5.09
C ALA A 88 -1.47 5.11 -5.02
N LEU A 89 -2.01 5.17 -3.80
CA LEU A 89 -3.43 5.41 -3.55
C LEU A 89 -3.88 6.75 -4.14
N SER A 90 -3.09 7.82 -3.95
CA SER A 90 -3.38 9.14 -4.52
C SER A 90 -3.43 9.13 -6.05
N HIS A 91 -2.49 8.46 -6.73
CA HIS A 91 -2.47 8.36 -8.19
C HIS A 91 -3.65 7.55 -8.73
N ILE A 92 -3.95 6.39 -8.12
CA ILE A 92 -5.11 5.57 -8.50
C ILE A 92 -6.40 6.39 -8.39
N MET A 93 -6.57 7.12 -7.29
CA MET A 93 -7.75 7.99 -7.11
C MET A 93 -7.81 9.11 -8.13
N THR A 94 -6.66 9.73 -8.47
CA THR A 94 -6.64 10.80 -9.48
C THR A 94 -7.13 10.32 -10.85
N LEU A 95 -6.87 9.05 -11.19
CA LEU A 95 -7.25 8.50 -12.48
C LEU A 95 -8.71 8.02 -12.55
N TYR A 96 -9.29 7.57 -11.44
CA TYR A 96 -10.54 6.82 -11.47
C TYR A 96 -11.67 7.39 -10.63
N LEU A 97 -11.39 8.40 -9.79
CA LEU A 97 -12.38 8.95 -8.88
C LEU A 97 -12.62 10.43 -9.14
N GLU A 98 -13.87 10.82 -9.03
CA GLU A 98 -14.33 12.20 -9.05
C GLU A 98 -14.86 12.59 -7.66
N GLU A 99 -14.94 13.89 -7.40
CA GLU A 99 -15.54 14.41 -6.16
C GLU A 99 -16.98 13.89 -6.00
N GLY A 100 -17.27 13.34 -4.82
CA GLY A 100 -18.55 12.72 -4.49
C GLY A 100 -18.62 11.21 -4.70
N ASP A 101 -17.65 10.60 -5.37
CA ASP A 101 -17.56 9.14 -5.48
C ASP A 101 -17.38 8.47 -4.11
N TYR A 102 -17.76 7.20 -4.03
CA TYR A 102 -17.66 6.40 -2.81
C TYR A 102 -16.54 5.35 -2.91
N VAL A 103 -15.79 5.20 -1.82
CA VAL A 103 -14.85 4.10 -1.58
C VAL A 103 -15.23 3.43 -0.27
N ILE A 104 -15.15 2.10 -0.20
CA ILE A 104 -15.35 1.35 1.03
C ILE A 104 -13.98 0.93 1.57
N ALA A 105 -13.77 1.11 2.90
CA ALA A 105 -12.59 0.64 3.61
C ALA A 105 -12.97 -0.06 4.92
N GLU A 106 -11.98 -0.69 5.53
CA GLU A 106 -12.08 -1.29 6.87
C GLU A 106 -12.21 -0.23 7.96
N GLU A 107 -12.85 -0.56 9.08
CA GLU A 107 -12.96 0.30 10.26
C GLU A 107 -12.29 -0.39 11.47
N PRO A 108 -11.34 0.28 12.14
CA PRO A 108 -10.85 1.64 11.92
C PRO A 108 -9.94 1.78 10.70
N VAL A 109 -9.89 2.97 10.11
CA VAL A 109 -8.93 3.36 9.08
C VAL A 109 -7.93 4.35 9.65
N VAL A 110 -6.66 4.25 9.29
CA VAL A 110 -5.65 5.23 9.75
C VAL A 110 -5.99 6.64 9.24
N PRO A 111 -5.76 7.68 10.07
CA PRO A 111 -6.09 9.06 9.73
C PRO A 111 -5.45 9.54 8.42
N ASP A 112 -4.22 9.12 8.13
CA ASP A 112 -3.50 9.51 6.92
C ASP A 112 -4.22 9.02 5.66
N ASN A 113 -4.58 7.73 5.61
CA ASN A 113 -5.32 7.16 4.49
C ASN A 113 -6.70 7.82 4.35
N ALA A 114 -7.43 8.01 5.47
CA ALA A 114 -8.70 8.71 5.47
C ALA A 114 -8.58 10.14 4.94
N SER A 115 -7.46 10.81 5.23
CA SER A 115 -7.18 12.18 4.77
C SER A 115 -6.97 12.24 3.27
N ILE A 116 -6.32 11.24 2.66
CA ILE A 116 -6.11 11.16 1.22
C ILE A 116 -7.47 11.15 0.50
N PHE A 117 -8.41 10.32 0.94
CA PHE A 117 -9.76 10.28 0.36
C PHE A 117 -10.49 11.61 0.51
N ARG A 118 -10.52 12.16 1.73
CA ARG A 118 -11.21 13.42 2.00
C ARG A 118 -10.66 14.60 1.22
N ASN A 119 -9.33 14.70 1.07
CA ASN A 119 -8.69 15.80 0.35
C ASN A 119 -9.07 15.85 -1.14
N LYS A 120 -9.50 14.72 -1.67
CA LYS A 120 -10.00 14.60 -3.04
C LYS A 120 -11.54 14.68 -3.13
N GLY A 121 -12.22 14.98 -2.02
CA GLY A 121 -13.69 15.04 -1.98
C GLY A 121 -14.37 13.68 -2.11
N ILE A 122 -13.65 12.57 -1.85
CA ILE A 122 -14.16 11.21 -1.93
C ILE A 122 -14.87 10.84 -0.62
N ASN A 123 -16.04 10.22 -0.75
CA ASN A 123 -16.81 9.73 0.37
C ASN A 123 -16.28 8.37 0.83
N LEU A 124 -15.59 8.34 1.97
CA LEU A 124 -15.11 7.10 2.57
C LEU A 124 -16.20 6.49 3.44
N VAL A 125 -16.67 5.29 3.08
CA VAL A 125 -17.60 4.47 3.85
C VAL A 125 -16.80 3.38 4.55
N THR A 126 -16.91 3.26 5.86
CA THR A 126 -16.19 2.25 6.62
C THR A 126 -17.08 1.06 6.98
N VAL A 127 -16.47 -0.14 6.99
CA VAL A 127 -17.09 -1.41 7.35
C VAL A 127 -16.33 -2.01 8.52
N PRO A 128 -17.01 -2.40 9.62
CA PRO A 128 -16.35 -2.93 10.80
C PRO A 128 -15.57 -4.21 10.52
N MET A 129 -14.50 -4.40 11.31
CA MET A 129 -13.71 -5.62 11.31
C MET A 129 -14.29 -6.65 12.28
N GLU A 130 -14.23 -7.91 11.87
CA GLU A 130 -14.39 -9.09 12.69
C GLU A 130 -12.99 -9.64 13.06
N PRO A 131 -12.85 -10.60 13.99
CA PRO A 131 -11.55 -11.12 14.41
C PRO A 131 -10.68 -11.69 13.29
N ASP A 132 -11.26 -12.03 12.15
CA ASP A 132 -10.61 -12.64 10.99
C ASP A 132 -10.73 -11.81 9.69
N GLY A 133 -11.00 -10.51 9.81
CA GLY A 133 -11.06 -9.58 8.68
C GLY A 133 -12.38 -8.80 8.59
N MET A 134 -12.63 -8.13 7.47
CA MET A 134 -13.81 -7.28 7.24
C MET A 134 -15.14 -8.06 7.38
N ASP A 135 -16.18 -7.43 7.95
CA ASP A 135 -17.55 -7.96 7.98
C ASP A 135 -18.17 -7.93 6.58
N LEU A 136 -18.15 -9.07 5.88
CA LEU A 136 -18.59 -9.17 4.50
C LEU A 136 -20.10 -8.97 4.30
N ALA A 137 -20.92 -9.22 5.32
CA ALA A 137 -22.37 -8.99 5.24
C ALA A 137 -22.66 -7.48 5.24
N LYS A 138 -21.97 -6.73 6.11
CA LYS A 138 -22.04 -5.27 6.11
C LYS A 138 -21.42 -4.67 4.87
N LEU A 139 -20.31 -5.25 4.37
CA LEU A 139 -19.72 -4.86 3.09
C LEU A 139 -20.73 -4.96 1.96
N GLU A 140 -21.41 -6.11 1.80
CA GLU A 140 -22.43 -6.26 0.76
C GLU A 140 -23.57 -5.24 0.88
N THR A 141 -23.99 -4.97 2.10
CA THR A 141 -25.01 -3.93 2.38
C THR A 141 -24.53 -2.54 1.96
N ALA A 142 -23.27 -2.21 2.27
CA ALA A 142 -22.65 -0.94 1.88
C ALA A 142 -22.48 -0.82 0.37
N ILE A 143 -22.06 -1.89 -0.31
CA ILE A 143 -21.96 -1.96 -1.78
C ILE A 143 -23.31 -1.62 -2.43
N ARG A 144 -24.37 -2.26 -2.00
CA ARG A 144 -25.73 -2.03 -2.54
C ARG A 144 -26.22 -0.61 -2.32
N LYS A 145 -25.85 -0.02 -1.18
CA LYS A 145 -26.32 1.32 -0.79
C LYS A 145 -25.57 2.45 -1.48
N TYR A 146 -24.26 2.31 -1.61
CA TYR A 146 -23.39 3.43 -2.02
C TYR A 146 -22.80 3.26 -3.41
N ALA A 147 -22.88 2.07 -4.04
CA ALA A 147 -22.28 1.76 -5.34
C ALA A 147 -20.82 2.26 -5.45
N PRO A 148 -19.90 1.79 -4.58
CA PRO A 148 -18.55 2.32 -4.50
C PRO A 148 -17.75 2.03 -5.76
N LYS A 149 -16.77 2.87 -6.05
CA LYS A 149 -15.82 2.69 -7.16
C LYS A 149 -14.74 1.66 -6.83
N PHE A 150 -14.33 1.59 -5.54
CA PHE A 150 -13.31 0.69 -5.05
C PHE A 150 -13.64 0.16 -3.65
N ILE A 151 -13.08 -1.02 -3.33
CA ILE A 151 -12.91 -1.52 -1.97
C ILE A 151 -11.41 -1.40 -1.66
N TYR A 152 -11.04 -0.67 -0.62
CA TYR A 152 -9.67 -0.59 -0.11
C TYR A 152 -9.53 -1.47 1.13
N THR A 153 -8.52 -2.33 1.17
CA THR A 153 -8.30 -3.29 2.26
C THR A 153 -6.83 -3.57 2.51
N MET A 154 -6.49 -3.84 3.78
CA MET A 154 -5.18 -4.30 4.24
C MET A 154 -5.29 -5.71 4.83
N PRO A 155 -5.24 -6.78 4.00
CA PRO A 155 -5.54 -8.14 4.45
C PRO A 155 -4.49 -8.74 5.40
N ASN A 156 -3.25 -8.21 5.39
CA ASN A 156 -2.16 -8.65 6.25
C ASN A 156 -1.83 -7.60 7.30
N TYR A 157 -1.96 -7.96 8.59
CA TYR A 157 -1.61 -7.07 9.71
C TYR A 157 -2.23 -5.69 9.60
N HIS A 158 -3.56 -5.67 9.41
CA HIS A 158 -4.35 -4.46 9.22
C HIS A 158 -3.93 -3.33 10.18
N ASN A 159 -3.64 -2.17 9.64
CA ASN A 159 -3.31 -0.99 10.44
C ASN A 159 -4.60 -0.19 10.77
N PRO A 160 -4.96 -0.02 12.07
CA PRO A 160 -4.11 -0.23 13.27
C PRO A 160 -4.44 -1.52 14.06
N THR A 161 -5.29 -2.43 13.59
CA THR A 161 -5.81 -3.53 14.42
C THR A 161 -4.88 -4.74 14.54
N GLY A 162 -3.92 -4.91 13.62
CA GLY A 162 -3.07 -6.09 13.52
C GLY A 162 -3.79 -7.35 13.01
N ILE A 163 -5.08 -7.26 12.68
CA ILE A 163 -5.87 -8.39 12.19
C ILE A 163 -5.33 -8.88 10.85
N VAL A 164 -5.27 -10.21 10.69
CA VAL A 164 -4.96 -10.88 9.42
C VAL A 164 -6.25 -11.48 8.88
N MET A 165 -6.61 -11.09 7.66
CA MET A 165 -7.81 -11.61 7.00
C MET A 165 -7.63 -13.10 6.68
N SER A 166 -8.58 -13.92 7.13
CA SER A 166 -8.56 -15.37 6.91
C SER A 166 -8.64 -15.72 5.42
N LEU A 167 -8.08 -16.88 5.04
CA LEU A 167 -8.12 -17.35 3.66
C LEU A 167 -9.55 -17.50 3.13
N GLU A 168 -10.48 -17.90 4.00
CA GLU A 168 -11.89 -18.02 3.66
C GLU A 168 -12.51 -16.66 3.34
N LYS A 169 -12.25 -15.65 4.17
CA LYS A 169 -12.73 -14.29 3.91
C LYS A 169 -12.12 -13.68 2.65
N ARG A 170 -10.82 -13.91 2.37
CA ARG A 170 -10.19 -13.46 1.11
C ARG A 170 -10.94 -13.98 -0.11
N LYS A 171 -11.26 -15.27 -0.14
CA LYS A 171 -12.04 -15.89 -1.23
C LYS A 171 -13.43 -15.28 -1.36
N LYS A 172 -14.15 -15.16 -0.24
CA LYS A 172 -15.49 -14.56 -0.23
C LYS A 172 -15.48 -13.09 -0.64
N LEU A 173 -14.47 -12.32 -0.23
CA LEU A 173 -14.29 -10.92 -0.65
C LEU A 173 -14.11 -10.82 -2.16
N LEU A 174 -13.24 -11.65 -2.75
CA LEU A 174 -13.03 -11.70 -4.20
C LEU A 174 -14.31 -12.07 -4.95
N GLU A 175 -15.05 -13.08 -4.47
CA GLU A 175 -16.33 -13.49 -5.07
C GLU A 175 -17.38 -12.36 -4.99
N LEU A 176 -17.43 -11.66 -3.85
CA LEU A 176 -18.35 -10.54 -3.65
C LEU A 176 -17.99 -9.38 -4.58
N ALA A 177 -16.74 -8.96 -4.61
CA ALA A 177 -16.25 -7.90 -5.47
C ALA A 177 -16.46 -8.24 -6.96
N GLY A 178 -16.17 -9.48 -7.36
CA GLY A 178 -16.43 -9.97 -8.71
C GLY A 178 -17.91 -9.95 -9.10
N ARG A 179 -18.82 -10.33 -8.19
CA ARG A 179 -20.27 -10.28 -8.40
C ARG A 179 -20.78 -8.88 -8.70
N TYR A 180 -20.23 -7.88 -8.03
CA TYR A 180 -20.61 -6.47 -8.19
C TYR A 180 -19.72 -5.71 -9.16
N CYS A 181 -18.72 -6.36 -9.77
CA CYS A 181 -17.74 -5.74 -10.67
C CYS A 181 -17.02 -4.53 -10.02
N ILE A 182 -16.67 -4.64 -8.73
CA ILE A 182 -15.99 -3.57 -7.99
C ILE A 182 -14.53 -3.94 -7.83
N PRO A 183 -13.56 -3.14 -8.30
CA PRO A 183 -12.15 -3.37 -8.09
C PRO A 183 -11.78 -3.27 -6.61
N ILE A 184 -10.74 -4.04 -6.23
CA ILE A 184 -10.15 -4.00 -4.89
C ILE A 184 -8.77 -3.36 -4.98
N ILE A 185 -8.47 -2.42 -4.09
CA ILE A 185 -7.12 -1.97 -3.81
C ILE A 185 -6.63 -2.72 -2.58
N GLU A 186 -5.68 -3.63 -2.79
CA GLU A 186 -5.01 -4.39 -1.72
C GLU A 186 -3.71 -3.71 -1.35
N GLU A 187 -3.61 -3.21 -0.11
CA GLU A 187 -2.36 -2.71 0.46
C GLU A 187 -1.70 -3.78 1.32
N ASP A 188 -0.42 -4.08 1.04
CA ASP A 188 0.29 -5.19 1.66
C ASP A 188 1.66 -4.81 2.24
N SER A 189 1.87 -3.54 2.54
CA SER A 189 3.13 -2.98 3.03
C SER A 189 3.61 -3.57 4.36
N GLN A 190 2.75 -4.28 5.09
CA GLN A 190 3.06 -4.88 6.38
C GLN A 190 3.28 -6.40 6.34
N ARG A 191 3.19 -7.03 5.17
CA ARG A 191 3.25 -8.51 5.02
C ARG A 191 4.50 -9.16 5.60
N ASP A 192 5.61 -8.45 5.64
CA ASP A 192 6.91 -8.96 6.10
C ASP A 192 7.07 -8.91 7.63
N PHE A 193 6.13 -8.27 8.35
CA PHE A 193 6.10 -8.22 9.83
C PHE A 193 5.48 -9.45 10.48
N ARG A 194 5.55 -10.59 9.84
CA ARG A 194 5.04 -11.84 10.38
C ARG A 194 6.02 -12.45 11.39
N TYR A 195 5.59 -12.59 12.63
CA TYR A 195 6.37 -13.23 13.69
C TYR A 195 6.10 -14.74 13.81
N GLU A 196 4.86 -15.17 13.53
CA GLU A 196 4.42 -16.56 13.68
C GLU A 196 3.49 -16.99 12.53
N GLY A 197 3.27 -18.32 12.42
CA GLY A 197 2.35 -18.90 11.45
C GLY A 197 2.90 -18.95 10.02
N ASN A 198 2.01 -19.25 9.07
CA ASN A 198 2.33 -19.32 7.64
C ASN A 198 1.83 -18.06 6.91
N ARG A 199 2.57 -17.65 5.88
CA ARG A 199 2.14 -16.59 4.98
C ARG A 199 0.89 -17.02 4.22
N LEU A 200 -0.13 -16.18 4.20
CA LEU A 200 -1.33 -16.40 3.39
C LEU A 200 -1.15 -15.74 2.01
N PRO A 201 -1.65 -16.37 0.93
CA PRO A 201 -1.60 -15.77 -0.40
C PRO A 201 -2.40 -14.46 -0.42
N SER A 202 -1.88 -13.44 -1.11
CA SER A 202 -2.55 -12.15 -1.29
C SER A 202 -3.90 -12.31 -2.02
N LEU A 203 -4.75 -11.29 -1.97
CA LEU A 203 -5.96 -11.24 -2.80
C LEU A 203 -5.57 -11.27 -4.28
N TYR A 204 -4.53 -10.51 -4.66
CA TYR A 204 -4.02 -10.47 -6.04
C TYR A 204 -3.62 -11.87 -6.55
N ALA A 205 -2.91 -12.66 -5.73
CA ALA A 205 -2.50 -14.03 -6.11
C ALA A 205 -3.68 -14.99 -6.29
N GLN A 206 -4.81 -14.72 -5.65
CA GLN A 206 -6.02 -15.53 -5.69
C GLN A 206 -7.07 -15.02 -6.69
N ASP A 207 -6.87 -13.80 -7.22
CA ASP A 207 -7.84 -13.10 -8.06
C ASP A 207 -7.97 -13.77 -9.44
N ARG A 208 -9.16 -14.28 -9.73
CA ARG A 208 -9.54 -14.84 -11.03
C ARG A 208 -10.28 -13.86 -11.94
N TYR A 209 -10.65 -12.70 -11.37
CA TYR A 209 -11.47 -11.69 -12.04
C TYR A 209 -10.65 -10.53 -12.62
N ARG A 210 -9.35 -10.48 -12.31
CA ARG A 210 -8.43 -9.37 -12.65
C ARG A 210 -8.93 -8.03 -12.13
N SER A 211 -9.45 -8.04 -10.93
CA SER A 211 -10.09 -6.92 -10.26
C SER A 211 -9.27 -6.34 -9.11
N VAL A 212 -8.14 -6.96 -8.76
CA VAL A 212 -7.27 -6.49 -7.68
C VAL A 212 -6.14 -5.64 -8.23
N ILE A 213 -6.00 -4.43 -7.70
CA ILE A 213 -4.81 -3.59 -7.81
C ILE A 213 -4.04 -3.77 -6.51
N TYR A 214 -2.79 -4.24 -6.61
CA TYR A 214 -1.94 -4.50 -5.46
C TYR A 214 -0.96 -3.35 -5.26
N ILE A 215 -0.81 -2.87 -4.04
CA ILE A 215 0.14 -1.82 -3.67
C ILE A 215 1.00 -2.25 -2.50
N ASP A 216 2.29 -1.97 -2.57
CA ASP A 216 3.26 -2.35 -1.55
C ASP A 216 4.44 -1.37 -1.51
N SER A 217 5.24 -1.41 -0.45
CA SER A 217 6.38 -0.51 -0.24
C SER A 217 7.49 -1.19 0.55
N PHE A 218 8.73 -0.90 0.21
CA PHE A 218 9.92 -1.33 0.96
C PHE A 218 10.25 -0.41 2.15
N THR A 219 9.51 0.67 2.36
CA THR A 219 9.85 1.71 3.34
C THR A 219 9.90 1.19 4.77
N LEU A 220 9.09 0.19 5.11
CA LEU A 220 9.06 -0.38 6.46
C LEU A 220 10.20 -1.39 6.72
N THR A 221 10.77 -1.96 5.67
CA THR A 221 11.84 -2.98 5.74
C THR A 221 13.23 -2.43 5.43
N PHE A 222 13.31 -1.19 4.97
CA PHE A 222 14.54 -0.47 4.64
C PHE A 222 14.64 0.85 5.40
N PRO A 223 15.86 1.46 5.52
CA PRO A 223 16.02 2.78 6.13
C PRO A 223 15.02 3.78 5.56
N TYR A 224 14.36 4.51 6.42
CA TYR A 224 13.22 5.39 6.10
C TYR A 224 13.47 6.39 4.97
N GLY A 225 14.73 6.77 4.74
CA GLY A 225 15.13 7.65 3.64
C GLY A 225 15.08 7.00 2.25
N ILE A 226 14.97 5.66 2.17
CA ILE A 226 14.93 4.91 0.92
C ILE A 226 13.46 4.55 0.62
N LYS A 227 12.71 5.56 0.19
CA LYS A 227 11.30 5.40 -0.15
C LYS A 227 11.13 4.84 -1.54
N THR A 228 10.68 3.59 -1.63
CA THR A 228 10.34 2.94 -2.89
C THR A 228 9.19 1.97 -2.64
N GLY A 229 8.09 2.20 -3.33
CA GLY A 229 6.93 1.33 -3.38
C GLY A 229 6.56 1.03 -4.82
N TYR A 230 5.51 0.26 -4.99
CA TYR A 230 5.04 -0.12 -6.32
C TYR A 230 3.56 -0.44 -6.34
N ILE A 231 2.99 -0.28 -7.54
CA ILE A 231 1.62 -0.69 -7.89
C ILE A 231 1.74 -1.86 -8.85
N VAL A 232 0.94 -2.90 -8.63
CA VAL A 232 0.78 -4.01 -9.59
C VAL A 232 -0.66 -4.00 -10.10
N GLY A 233 -0.80 -4.03 -11.42
CA GLY A 233 -2.11 -4.00 -12.05
C GLY A 233 -2.10 -4.36 -13.54
N PRO A 234 -3.25 -4.26 -14.21
CA PRO A 234 -3.35 -4.44 -15.65
C PRO A 234 -2.46 -3.45 -16.41
N THR A 235 -1.99 -3.85 -17.59
CA THR A 235 -1.02 -3.05 -18.37
C THR A 235 -1.57 -1.67 -18.76
N ASP A 236 -2.85 -1.56 -19.08
CA ASP A 236 -3.52 -0.31 -19.43
C ASP A 236 -3.57 0.69 -18.26
N LEU A 237 -3.80 0.18 -17.04
CA LEU A 237 -3.68 0.98 -15.82
C LEU A 237 -2.24 1.49 -15.65
N ILE A 238 -1.25 0.59 -15.79
CA ILE A 238 0.16 0.96 -15.59
C ILE A 238 0.62 2.00 -16.62
N GLU A 239 0.26 1.85 -17.90
CA GLU A 239 0.56 2.84 -18.94
C GLU A 239 -0.07 4.21 -18.63
N THR A 240 -1.26 4.22 -18.05
CA THR A 240 -1.94 5.46 -17.66
C THR A 240 -1.26 6.12 -16.46
N LEU A 241 -0.85 5.31 -15.46
CA LEU A 241 -0.07 5.77 -14.31
C LEU A 241 1.29 6.32 -14.72
N GLU A 242 1.98 5.67 -15.66
CA GLU A 242 3.27 6.17 -16.19
C GLU A 242 3.12 7.59 -16.78
N ARG A 243 2.05 7.84 -17.55
CA ARG A 243 1.77 9.17 -18.10
C ARG A 243 1.47 10.19 -17.00
N LEU A 244 0.69 9.84 -15.99
CA LEU A 244 0.38 10.72 -14.87
C LEU A 244 1.66 11.11 -14.11
N ILE A 245 2.53 10.13 -13.80
CA ILE A 245 3.77 10.37 -13.06
C ILE A 245 4.72 11.30 -13.84
N VAL A 246 4.76 11.18 -15.16
CA VAL A 246 5.54 12.09 -16.01
C VAL A 246 4.99 13.53 -15.94
N VAL A 247 3.66 13.69 -15.96
CA VAL A 247 3.02 15.01 -15.89
C VAL A 247 3.21 15.64 -14.51
N ASP A 248 3.09 14.86 -13.45
CA ASP A 248 3.19 15.34 -12.06
C ASP A 248 4.64 15.41 -11.55
N GLU A 249 5.62 14.98 -12.38
CA GLU A 249 7.05 14.90 -12.00
C GLU A 249 7.32 14.15 -10.68
N THR A 250 6.49 13.14 -10.38
CA THR A 250 6.52 12.40 -9.10
C THR A 250 7.41 11.14 -9.18
N PHE A 251 8.62 11.29 -9.70
CA PHE A 251 9.56 10.20 -9.89
C PHE A 251 10.16 9.68 -8.57
N VAL A 252 10.42 8.36 -8.54
CA VAL A 252 11.13 7.72 -7.44
C VAL A 252 12.63 7.94 -7.56
N SER A 253 13.31 8.16 -6.43
CA SER A 253 14.75 8.39 -6.37
C SER A 253 15.57 7.27 -7.05
N SER A 254 16.35 7.61 -8.06
CA SER A 254 17.25 6.65 -8.72
C SER A 254 18.30 6.08 -7.77
N LEU A 255 18.76 6.88 -6.80
CA LEU A 255 19.70 6.42 -5.77
C LEU A 255 19.05 5.38 -4.85
N GLY A 256 17.80 5.63 -4.41
CA GLY A 256 17.04 4.67 -3.61
C GLY A 256 16.82 3.36 -4.35
N GLN A 257 16.44 3.44 -5.64
CA GLN A 257 16.30 2.27 -6.50
C GLN A 257 17.61 1.50 -6.68
N TYR A 258 18.73 2.22 -6.85
CA TYR A 258 20.07 1.59 -6.97
C TYR A 258 20.40 0.78 -5.72
N ILE A 259 20.25 1.37 -4.52
CA ILE A 259 20.54 0.70 -3.26
C ILE A 259 19.66 -0.56 -3.10
N LEU A 260 18.38 -0.44 -3.35
CA LEU A 260 17.44 -1.58 -3.28
C LEU A 260 17.78 -2.67 -4.30
N ASN A 261 18.15 -2.28 -5.54
CA ASN A 261 18.53 -3.22 -6.60
C ASN A 261 19.80 -4.03 -6.28
N GLU A 262 20.72 -3.47 -5.49
CA GLU A 262 21.94 -4.17 -5.06
C GLU A 262 21.68 -5.03 -3.81
N TYR A 263 20.62 -4.75 -3.07
CA TYR A 263 20.28 -5.46 -1.83
C TYR A 263 19.35 -6.65 -2.06
N ILE A 264 18.33 -6.52 -2.92
CA ILE A 264 17.36 -7.57 -3.28
C ILE A 264 17.99 -8.54 -4.30
#